data_6a6f5bc7a4b016d69dabc740e5105f50
#
_entry.id   6a6f5bc7a4b016d69dabc740e5105f50
#
_cell.length_a   1.000
_cell.length_b   1.000
_cell.length_c   1.000
_cell.angle_alpha   90.00
_cell.angle_beta   90.00
_cell.angle_gamma   90.00
#
_symmetry.space_group_name_H-M   'P 1'
#
loop_
_entity.id
_entity.type
_entity.pdbx_description
1 polymer ?
#
loop_
_entity_poly.entity_id
_entity_poly.type
_entity_poly.pdbx_seq_one_letter_code
_entity_poly.pdbx_strand_id
1 'polypeptide(L)'
;NGCLKKVYNYMGQQPAIELVGPCRRDLYKRELYNHKGVQMVDLFHASRGCRFSCYPCAVSYLGGRVFRPRPIDKVVEDMASIDNNRLFIVDNSLAQNKEWEKELFRAIAPLKKKWISHTIEDDPEVLDLAAKAGAWYVYQAVYDTSDYIKERVKRYHDHGIGVEGTILLGLDNQTEDDCKRLIDFLGELDLDLAEFTV
;
A
#
# COMPACT_ATOMS: atom_id res chain seq x y z
N ASN A 1 7.52 29.68 24.28
CA ASN A 1 7.23 28.96 25.51
C ASN A 1 5.84 28.36 25.42
N GLY A 2 5.72 27.17 24.82
CA GLY A 2 4.47 26.44 24.74
C GLY A 2 4.21 25.68 26.05
N CYS A 3 3.07 25.91 26.69
CA CYS A 3 2.61 25.04 27.75
C CYS A 3 2.18 23.70 27.16
N LEU A 4 2.62 22.58 27.75
CA LEU A 4 2.16 21.26 27.38
C LEU A 4 0.66 21.15 27.68
N LYS A 5 -0.12 20.68 26.70
CA LYS A 5 -1.54 20.39 26.85
C LYS A 5 -1.72 18.92 27.26
N LYS A 6 -2.75 18.63 28.03
CA LYS A 6 -3.12 17.24 28.39
C LYS A 6 -3.50 16.41 27.12
N VAL A 7 -4.12 17.06 26.14
CA VAL A 7 -4.55 16.44 24.89
C VAL A 7 -4.30 17.40 23.75
N TYR A 8 -3.72 16.89 22.65
CA TYR A 8 -3.58 17.57 21.38
C TYR A 8 -4.49 16.85 20.38
N ASN A 9 -5.60 17.46 20.04
CA ASN A 9 -6.53 16.91 19.06
C ASN A 9 -6.59 17.84 17.85
N TYR A 10 -6.16 17.32 16.71
CA TYR A 10 -6.15 17.98 15.42
C TYR A 10 -6.97 17.21 14.37
N MET A 11 -7.92 16.39 14.79
CA MET A 11 -8.81 15.69 13.88
C MET A 11 -9.52 16.69 12.96
N GLY A 12 -9.46 16.43 11.66
CA GLY A 12 -9.99 17.34 10.63
C GLY A 12 -9.09 18.57 10.30
N GLN A 13 -7.95 18.71 10.98
CA GLN A 13 -6.98 19.79 10.74
C GLN A 13 -5.64 19.20 10.26
N GLN A 14 -5.68 18.41 9.18
CA GLN A 14 -4.45 17.85 8.66
C GLN A 14 -3.55 18.95 8.09
N PRO A 15 -2.24 18.92 8.38
CA PRO A 15 -1.30 19.84 7.77
C PRO A 15 -1.25 19.66 6.25
N ALA A 16 -0.86 20.69 5.53
CA ALA A 16 -0.60 20.60 4.11
C ALA A 16 0.47 19.52 3.86
N ILE A 17 0.22 18.64 2.91
CA ILE A 17 1.08 17.47 2.66
C ILE A 17 2.49 17.88 2.22
N GLU A 18 2.63 19.04 1.59
CA GLU A 18 3.88 19.62 1.13
C GLU A 18 4.84 19.97 2.29
N LEU A 19 4.28 20.14 3.51
CA LEU A 19 5.05 20.39 4.72
C LEU A 19 5.67 19.11 5.32
N VAL A 20 5.26 17.94 4.82
CA VAL A 20 5.79 16.66 5.27
C VAL A 20 7.10 16.38 4.53
N GLY A 21 8.21 16.63 5.21
CA GLY A 21 9.55 16.33 4.69
C GLY A 21 9.87 14.84 4.67
N PRO A 22 11.04 14.46 4.14
CA PRO A 22 11.51 13.09 4.13
C PRO A 22 11.73 12.57 5.56
N CYS A 23 11.61 11.26 5.73
CA CYS A 23 11.89 10.63 7.02
C CYS A 23 13.37 10.75 7.38
N ARG A 24 13.66 11.05 8.65
CA ARG A 24 15.03 11.12 9.21
C ARG A 24 15.58 9.71 9.44
N ARG A 25 15.91 9.01 8.34
CA ARG A 25 16.45 7.64 8.35
C ARG A 25 17.85 7.54 8.96
N ASP A 26 18.52 8.67 9.10
CA ASP A 26 19.80 8.81 9.76
C ASP A 26 19.75 8.63 11.29
N LEU A 27 18.54 8.67 11.89
CA LEU A 27 18.34 8.54 13.33
C LEU A 27 18.35 7.10 13.84
N TYR A 28 18.32 6.10 12.97
CA TYR A 28 18.37 4.70 13.37
C TYR A 28 19.57 3.96 12.78
N LYS A 29 20.03 2.95 13.51
CA LYS A 29 21.14 2.10 13.09
C LYS A 29 20.59 1.00 12.18
N ARG A 30 20.75 1.19 10.87
CA ARG A 30 20.18 0.31 9.84
C ARG A 30 20.61 -1.16 10.00
N GLU A 31 21.85 -1.39 10.41
CA GLU A 31 22.41 -2.72 10.63
C GLU A 31 21.66 -3.56 11.67
N LEU A 32 20.88 -2.92 12.54
CA LEU A 32 20.04 -3.59 13.52
C LEU A 32 18.69 -4.07 12.95
N TYR A 33 18.30 -3.59 11.76
CA TYR A 33 17.02 -3.86 11.11
C TYR A 33 17.20 -4.86 9.97
N ASN A 34 17.60 -6.08 10.34
CA ASN A 34 17.68 -7.21 9.41
C ASN A 34 17.06 -8.46 10.05
N HIS A 35 16.66 -9.40 9.21
CA HIS A 35 16.22 -10.72 9.64
C HIS A 35 17.18 -11.78 9.05
N LYS A 36 17.89 -12.51 9.91
CA LYS A 36 18.87 -13.54 9.51
C LYS A 36 19.87 -13.05 8.46
N GLY A 37 20.35 -11.81 8.62
CA GLY A 37 21.31 -11.18 7.69
C GLY A 37 20.66 -10.62 6.40
N VAL A 38 19.35 -10.77 6.22
CA VAL A 38 18.63 -10.17 5.08
C VAL A 38 18.15 -8.79 5.48
N GLN A 39 18.55 -7.78 4.71
CA GLN A 39 18.09 -6.40 4.92
C GLN A 39 16.58 -6.30 4.69
N MET A 40 15.88 -5.74 5.67
CA MET A 40 14.45 -5.45 5.56
C MET A 40 14.18 -4.33 4.55
N VAL A 41 12.94 -4.24 4.08
CA VAL A 41 12.49 -3.15 3.21
C VAL A 41 12.47 -1.82 3.97
N ASP A 42 12.71 -0.72 3.27
CA ASP A 42 12.47 0.61 3.82
C ASP A 42 11.04 1.05 3.55
N LEU A 43 10.46 1.72 4.55
CA LEU A 43 9.11 2.26 4.47
C LEU A 43 9.12 3.65 3.81
N PHE A 44 8.13 3.90 2.97
CA PHE A 44 8.02 5.11 2.19
C PHE A 44 6.56 5.49 1.97
N HIS A 45 6.26 6.79 1.92
CA HIS A 45 4.93 7.33 1.62
C HIS A 45 4.97 8.21 0.37
N ALA A 46 4.10 7.91 -0.60
CA ALA A 46 3.83 8.78 -1.74
C ALA A 46 2.58 9.66 -1.52
N SER A 47 1.67 9.23 -0.63
CA SER A 47 0.44 9.96 -0.30
C SER A 47 -0.01 9.74 1.15
N ARG A 48 -1.05 10.41 1.55
CA ARG A 48 -1.72 10.25 2.84
C ARG A 48 -3.23 10.25 2.67
N GLY A 49 -3.91 9.46 3.52
CA GLY A 49 -5.35 9.37 3.56
C GLY A 49 -5.94 8.44 2.49
N CYS A 50 -7.23 8.18 2.57
CA CYS A 50 -7.94 7.31 1.67
C CYS A 50 -9.37 7.82 1.50
N ARG A 51 -9.83 7.97 0.25
CA ARG A 51 -11.21 8.44 -0.06
C ARG A 51 -12.26 7.35 0.16
N PHE A 52 -11.86 6.11 0.24
CA PHE A 52 -12.78 4.99 0.43
C PHE A 52 -13.27 4.89 1.87
N SER A 53 -14.40 4.23 2.07
CA SER A 53 -15.03 3.99 3.38
C SER A 53 -15.29 2.51 3.61
N CYS A 54 -14.30 1.68 3.29
CA CYS A 54 -14.40 0.24 3.44
C CYS A 54 -14.63 -0.15 4.90
N TYR A 55 -15.54 -1.09 5.14
CA TYR A 55 -15.75 -1.69 6.44
C TYR A 55 -14.87 -2.94 6.57
N PRO A 56 -14.22 -3.17 7.72
CA PRO A 56 -14.17 -2.39 8.97
C PRO A 56 -12.95 -1.45 9.08
N CYS A 57 -12.45 -0.91 7.97
CA CYS A 57 -11.21 -0.14 7.90
C CYS A 57 -11.24 1.14 8.73
N ALA A 58 -10.29 1.29 9.66
CA ALA A 58 -10.17 2.46 10.52
C ALA A 58 -9.49 3.67 9.86
N VAL A 59 -8.94 3.53 8.66
CA VAL A 59 -8.15 4.59 7.99
C VAL A 59 -8.94 5.87 7.81
N SER A 60 -10.22 5.78 7.44
CA SER A 60 -11.08 6.95 7.26
C SER A 60 -11.31 7.75 8.55
N TYR A 61 -11.20 7.10 9.71
CA TYR A 61 -11.30 7.77 11.03
C TYR A 61 -9.97 8.39 11.45
N LEU A 62 -8.85 7.76 11.13
CA LEU A 62 -7.51 8.21 11.53
C LEU A 62 -6.93 9.24 10.58
N GLY A 63 -7.06 9.04 9.27
CA GLY A 63 -6.45 9.85 8.22
C GLY A 63 -7.40 10.82 7.51
N GLY A 64 -8.72 10.72 7.78
CA GLY A 64 -9.76 11.43 7.03
C GLY A 64 -10.05 10.80 5.67
N ARG A 65 -11.24 11.10 5.10
CA ARG A 65 -11.69 10.58 3.79
C ARG A 65 -11.21 11.43 2.63
N VAL A 66 -9.95 11.84 2.68
CA VAL A 66 -9.35 12.70 1.66
C VAL A 66 -8.03 12.11 1.21
N PHE A 67 -7.92 11.86 -0.08
CA PHE A 67 -6.64 11.51 -0.69
C PHE A 67 -5.78 12.77 -0.83
N ARG A 68 -4.58 12.72 -0.31
CA ARG A 68 -3.61 13.82 -0.32
C ARG A 68 -2.29 13.31 -0.91
N PRO A 69 -2.12 13.39 -2.24
CA PRO A 69 -0.86 13.01 -2.87
C PRO A 69 0.24 14.03 -2.55
N ARG A 70 1.46 13.54 -2.40
CA ARG A 70 2.64 14.41 -2.35
C ARG A 70 2.97 14.90 -3.77
N PRO A 71 3.61 16.07 -3.91
CA PRO A 71 4.19 16.48 -5.19
C PRO A 71 5.14 15.41 -5.72
N ILE A 72 5.01 15.05 -6.99
CA ILE A 72 5.75 13.93 -7.61
C ILE A 72 7.26 14.12 -7.53
N ASP A 73 7.75 15.35 -7.74
CA ASP A 73 9.16 15.70 -7.61
C ASP A 73 9.70 15.40 -6.19
N LYS A 74 8.91 15.68 -5.15
CA LYS A 74 9.27 15.41 -3.76
C LYS A 74 9.23 13.91 -3.44
N VAL A 75 8.33 13.17 -4.07
CA VAL A 75 8.28 11.71 -3.96
C VAL A 75 9.55 11.10 -4.57
N VAL A 76 9.93 11.53 -5.78
CA VAL A 76 11.13 11.06 -6.47
C VAL A 76 12.40 11.40 -5.68
N GLU A 77 12.52 12.63 -5.18
CA GLU A 77 13.65 13.08 -4.36
C GLU A 77 13.83 12.22 -3.11
N ASP A 78 12.73 12.01 -2.34
CA ASP A 78 12.76 11.19 -1.12
C ASP A 78 13.09 9.73 -1.43
N MET A 79 12.44 9.12 -2.44
CA MET A 79 12.68 7.75 -2.84
C MET A 79 14.12 7.52 -3.34
N ALA A 80 14.68 8.49 -4.06
CA ALA A 80 16.06 8.45 -4.53
C ALA A 80 17.07 8.51 -3.38
N SER A 81 16.73 9.20 -2.28
CA SER A 81 17.59 9.33 -1.09
C SER A 81 17.71 8.05 -0.26
N ILE A 82 16.89 7.04 -0.53
CA ILE A 82 16.91 5.76 0.19
C ILE A 82 17.91 4.82 -0.48
N ASP A 83 18.95 4.41 0.21
CA ASP A 83 19.98 3.51 -0.35
C ASP A 83 19.45 2.12 -0.68
N ASN A 84 18.46 1.63 0.08
CA ASN A 84 17.85 0.33 -0.15
C ASN A 84 17.11 0.28 -1.48
N ASN A 85 17.29 -0.81 -2.22
CA ASN A 85 16.58 -1.04 -3.48
C ASN A 85 15.23 -1.74 -3.29
N ARG A 86 14.85 -2.07 -2.05
CA ARG A 86 13.58 -2.72 -1.71
C ARG A 86 12.79 -1.81 -0.79
N LEU A 87 11.62 -1.40 -1.24
CA LEU A 87 10.78 -0.43 -0.54
C LEU A 87 9.38 -0.99 -0.32
N PHE A 88 8.76 -0.58 0.78
CA PHE A 88 7.33 -0.71 0.96
C PHE A 88 6.69 0.68 0.88
N ILE A 89 5.88 0.92 -0.14
CA ILE A 89 5.04 2.11 -0.25
C ILE A 89 3.83 1.88 0.66
N VAL A 90 3.91 2.41 1.88
CA VAL A 90 2.93 2.17 2.95
C VAL A 90 1.72 3.11 2.87
N ASP A 91 1.38 3.56 1.68
CA ASP A 91 0.16 4.30 1.41
C ASP A 91 -1.07 3.43 1.69
N ASN A 92 -2.17 4.01 2.14
CA ASN A 92 -3.39 3.24 2.42
C ASN A 92 -3.98 2.57 1.17
N SER A 93 -3.80 3.17 0.02
CA SER A 93 -4.06 2.64 -1.31
C SER A 93 -3.53 3.65 -2.31
N LEU A 94 -2.83 3.21 -3.33
CA LEU A 94 -2.42 4.06 -4.46
C LEU A 94 -3.57 4.26 -5.44
N ALA A 95 -4.52 3.30 -5.52
CA ALA A 95 -5.71 3.33 -6.37
C ALA A 95 -6.72 4.42 -5.97
N GLN A 96 -6.26 5.67 -5.84
CA GLN A 96 -7.07 6.81 -5.42
C GLN A 96 -7.33 7.79 -6.55
N ASN A 97 -6.35 7.94 -7.44
CA ASN A 97 -6.40 8.82 -8.60
C ASN A 97 -5.52 8.23 -9.70
N LYS A 98 -6.14 7.66 -10.71
CA LYS A 98 -5.50 6.92 -11.81
C LYS A 98 -4.43 7.75 -12.55
N GLU A 99 -4.72 9.03 -12.84
CA GLU A 99 -3.77 9.85 -13.59
C GLU A 99 -2.54 10.21 -12.75
N TRP A 100 -2.72 10.54 -11.48
CA TRP A 100 -1.62 10.75 -10.55
C TRP A 100 -0.77 9.47 -10.38
N GLU A 101 -1.41 8.31 -10.31
CA GLU A 101 -0.74 7.01 -10.18
C GLU A 101 0.14 6.69 -11.39
N LYS A 102 -0.37 6.95 -12.60
CA LYS A 102 0.40 6.82 -13.84
C LYS A 102 1.60 7.78 -13.87
N GLU A 103 1.40 9.03 -13.45
CA GLU A 103 2.46 10.04 -13.36
C GLU A 103 3.53 9.61 -12.35
N LEU A 104 3.11 9.14 -11.17
CA LEU A 104 3.99 8.59 -10.14
C LEU A 104 4.86 7.47 -10.71
N PHE A 105 4.26 6.44 -11.33
CA PHE A 105 5.01 5.29 -11.83
C PHE A 105 5.98 5.68 -12.96
N ARG A 106 5.59 6.58 -13.86
CA ARG A 106 6.54 7.10 -14.87
C ARG A 106 7.73 7.82 -14.23
N ALA A 107 7.48 8.58 -13.16
CA ALA A 107 8.51 9.37 -12.51
C ALA A 107 9.50 8.53 -11.68
N ILE A 108 9.03 7.46 -11.01
CA ILE A 108 9.88 6.60 -10.18
C ILE A 108 10.58 5.47 -10.96
N ALA A 109 10.12 5.12 -12.17
CA ALA A 109 10.72 4.05 -12.97
C ALA A 109 12.25 4.20 -13.19
N PRO A 110 12.79 5.40 -13.44
CA PRO A 110 14.24 5.59 -13.61
C PRO A 110 15.07 5.24 -12.35
N LEU A 111 14.46 5.23 -11.18
CA LEU A 111 15.14 4.92 -9.91
C LEU A 111 15.51 3.43 -9.79
N LYS A 112 14.91 2.55 -10.62
CA LYS A 112 15.18 1.11 -10.67
C LYS A 112 15.07 0.40 -9.32
N LYS A 113 14.17 0.85 -8.45
CA LYS A 113 13.89 0.23 -7.17
C LYS A 113 12.79 -0.83 -7.31
N LYS A 114 12.83 -1.84 -6.46
CA LYS A 114 11.73 -2.80 -6.27
C LYS A 114 10.84 -2.33 -5.15
N TRP A 115 9.54 -2.37 -5.35
CA TRP A 115 8.60 -1.95 -4.32
C TRP A 115 7.38 -2.86 -4.22
N ILE A 116 6.81 -2.85 -3.03
CA ILE A 116 5.54 -3.47 -2.69
C ILE A 116 4.59 -2.38 -2.21
N SER A 117 3.30 -2.57 -2.35
CA SER A 117 2.31 -1.61 -1.86
C SER A 117 0.98 -2.29 -1.54
N HIS A 118 0.10 -1.55 -0.87
CA HIS A 118 -1.32 -1.86 -0.92
C HIS A 118 -1.84 -1.71 -2.35
N THR A 119 -3.12 -1.99 -2.54
CA THR A 119 -3.79 -2.02 -3.83
C THR A 119 -3.45 -0.84 -4.74
N ILE A 120 -3.15 -1.14 -5.99
CA ILE A 120 -3.04 -0.21 -7.13
C ILE A 120 -4.22 -0.41 -8.08
N GLU A 121 -4.45 0.54 -9.00
CA GLU A 121 -5.44 0.37 -10.06
C GLU A 121 -5.09 -0.81 -10.96
N ASP A 122 -6.08 -1.62 -11.32
CA ASP A 122 -5.91 -2.82 -12.16
C ASP A 122 -6.17 -2.58 -13.65
N ASP A 123 -6.07 -1.33 -14.06
CA ASP A 123 -6.10 -0.92 -15.48
C ASP A 123 -4.80 -1.34 -16.18
N PRO A 124 -4.86 -1.91 -17.40
CA PRO A 124 -3.68 -2.44 -18.09
C PRO A 124 -2.56 -1.42 -18.26
N GLU A 125 -2.86 -0.14 -18.55
CA GLU A 125 -1.83 0.89 -18.68
C GLU A 125 -1.15 1.18 -17.34
N VAL A 126 -1.93 1.20 -16.24
CA VAL A 126 -1.38 1.41 -14.88
C VAL A 126 -0.48 0.24 -14.50
N LEU A 127 -0.91 -1.00 -14.77
CA LEU A 127 -0.13 -2.20 -14.46
C LEU A 127 1.18 -2.27 -15.26
N ASP A 128 1.15 -1.91 -16.55
CA ASP A 128 2.35 -1.78 -17.37
C ASP A 128 3.35 -0.77 -16.80
N LEU A 129 2.84 0.38 -16.37
CA LEU A 129 3.65 1.43 -15.75
C LEU A 129 4.19 1.00 -14.38
N ALA A 130 3.37 0.35 -13.56
CA ALA A 130 3.77 -0.19 -12.27
C ALA A 130 4.89 -1.23 -12.40
N ALA A 131 4.74 -2.18 -13.32
CA ALA A 131 5.75 -3.20 -13.59
C ALA A 131 7.08 -2.57 -14.03
N LYS A 132 7.03 -1.59 -14.96
CA LYS A 132 8.22 -0.82 -15.41
C LYS A 132 8.84 -0.01 -14.28
N ALA A 133 8.03 0.48 -13.35
CA ALA A 133 8.46 1.22 -12.16
C ALA A 133 9.03 0.32 -11.06
N GLY A 134 8.95 -1.00 -11.22
CA GLY A 134 9.53 -1.99 -10.30
C GLY A 134 8.56 -2.54 -9.28
N ALA A 135 7.25 -2.49 -9.52
CA ALA A 135 6.28 -3.23 -8.71
C ALA A 135 6.70 -4.69 -8.58
N TRP A 136 6.77 -5.17 -7.35
CA TRP A 136 7.16 -6.55 -7.08
C TRP A 136 5.95 -7.37 -6.70
N TYR A 137 5.21 -6.93 -5.69
CA TYR A 137 3.89 -7.47 -5.39
C TYR A 137 3.00 -6.42 -4.72
N VAL A 138 1.71 -6.71 -4.71
CA VAL A 138 0.67 -5.86 -4.11
C VAL A 138 -0.19 -6.65 -3.13
N TYR A 139 -0.68 -5.96 -2.10
CA TYR A 139 -1.70 -6.50 -1.20
C TYR A 139 -3.07 -6.37 -1.84
N GLN A 140 -3.78 -7.48 -1.98
CA GLN A 140 -5.13 -7.56 -2.50
C GLN A 140 -6.08 -8.11 -1.44
N ALA A 141 -7.05 -7.31 -1.03
CA ALA A 141 -8.08 -7.80 -0.11
C ALA A 141 -8.96 -8.87 -0.79
N VAL A 142 -9.11 -10.00 -0.12
CA VAL A 142 -9.98 -11.10 -0.52
C VAL A 142 -11.09 -11.22 0.52
N TYR A 143 -12.25 -10.65 0.22
CA TYR A 143 -13.37 -10.53 1.14
C TYR A 143 -14.64 -11.25 0.66
N ASP A 144 -14.66 -11.70 -0.58
CA ASP A 144 -15.71 -12.50 -1.18
C ASP A 144 -15.14 -13.49 -2.21
N THR A 145 -16.00 -14.30 -2.81
CA THR A 145 -15.64 -15.33 -3.79
C THR A 145 -16.00 -14.92 -5.22
N SER A 146 -15.89 -13.64 -5.55
CA SER A 146 -16.29 -13.12 -6.86
C SER A 146 -15.26 -13.38 -7.96
N ASP A 147 -15.74 -13.59 -9.16
CA ASP A 147 -14.88 -13.66 -10.35
C ASP A 147 -14.04 -12.39 -10.55
N TYR A 148 -14.54 -11.25 -10.08
CA TYR A 148 -13.79 -9.99 -10.12
C TYR A 148 -12.45 -10.09 -9.41
N ILE A 149 -12.40 -10.70 -8.21
CA ILE A 149 -11.13 -10.88 -7.46
C ILE A 149 -10.21 -11.82 -8.24
N LYS A 150 -10.74 -12.91 -8.79
CA LYS A 150 -10.01 -13.89 -9.60
C LYS A 150 -9.35 -13.25 -10.83
N GLU A 151 -10.16 -12.50 -11.60
CA GLU A 151 -9.67 -11.78 -12.77
C GLU A 151 -8.65 -10.70 -12.42
N ARG A 152 -8.81 -10.06 -11.27
CA ARG A 152 -7.89 -9.02 -10.80
C ARG A 152 -6.52 -9.62 -10.44
N VAL A 153 -6.49 -10.72 -9.70
CA VAL A 153 -5.25 -11.46 -9.40
C VAL A 153 -4.56 -11.85 -10.72
N LYS A 154 -5.32 -12.42 -11.65
CA LYS A 154 -4.78 -12.78 -12.97
C LYS A 154 -4.16 -11.58 -13.70
N ARG A 155 -4.83 -10.41 -13.70
CA ARG A 155 -4.28 -9.20 -14.35
C ARG A 155 -2.95 -8.77 -13.74
N TYR A 156 -2.78 -8.84 -12.44
CA TYR A 156 -1.49 -8.56 -11.79
C TYR A 156 -0.41 -9.52 -12.29
N HIS A 157 -0.70 -10.81 -12.28
CA HIS A 157 0.26 -11.84 -12.76
C HIS A 157 0.60 -11.69 -14.24
N ASP A 158 -0.36 -11.37 -15.09
CA ASP A 158 -0.15 -11.13 -16.53
C ASP A 158 0.88 -9.99 -16.78
N HIS A 159 1.07 -9.10 -15.79
CA HIS A 159 2.06 -8.01 -15.82
C HIS A 159 3.32 -8.29 -14.96
N GLY A 160 3.45 -9.53 -14.44
CA GLY A 160 4.60 -9.93 -13.62
C GLY A 160 4.63 -9.33 -12.21
N ILE A 161 3.47 -8.93 -11.70
CA ILE A 161 3.29 -8.39 -10.34
C ILE A 161 2.69 -9.49 -9.48
N GLY A 162 3.40 -9.89 -8.41
CA GLY A 162 2.92 -10.87 -7.45
C GLY A 162 1.77 -10.32 -6.59
N VAL A 163 0.99 -11.23 -5.99
CA VAL A 163 -0.18 -10.88 -5.18
C VAL A 163 -0.12 -11.53 -3.81
N GLU A 164 -0.18 -10.71 -2.77
CA GLU A 164 -0.44 -11.16 -1.41
C GLU A 164 -1.93 -10.95 -1.10
N GLY A 165 -2.67 -12.05 -0.94
CA GLY A 165 -4.07 -12.00 -0.51
C GLY A 165 -4.16 -11.63 0.97
N THR A 166 -4.89 -10.57 1.31
CA THR A 166 -5.23 -10.22 2.69
C THR A 166 -6.66 -10.67 2.97
N ILE A 167 -6.81 -11.66 3.84
CA ILE A 167 -8.07 -12.34 4.11
C ILE A 167 -8.58 -11.93 5.49
N LEU A 168 -9.82 -11.44 5.56
CA LEU A 168 -10.46 -11.06 6.81
C LEU A 168 -11.52 -12.09 7.17
N LEU A 169 -11.33 -12.73 8.32
CA LEU A 169 -12.25 -13.73 8.88
C LEU A 169 -12.86 -13.21 10.18
N GLY A 170 -14.04 -13.73 10.54
CA GLY A 170 -14.70 -13.42 11.81
C GLY A 170 -15.46 -12.10 11.80
N LEU A 171 -15.87 -11.58 10.64
CA LEU A 171 -16.80 -10.46 10.58
C LEU A 171 -18.17 -10.84 11.14
N ASP A 172 -18.87 -9.89 11.77
CA ASP A 172 -20.20 -10.09 12.42
C ASP A 172 -21.25 -10.74 11.51
N ASN A 173 -21.14 -10.56 10.20
CA ASN A 173 -22.05 -11.10 9.21
C ASN A 173 -21.53 -12.37 8.53
N GLN A 174 -20.36 -12.88 8.88
CA GLN A 174 -19.83 -14.14 8.35
C GLN A 174 -20.33 -15.32 9.15
N THR A 175 -20.76 -16.36 8.44
CA THR A 175 -21.02 -17.68 9.01
C THR A 175 -19.80 -18.59 8.86
N GLU A 176 -19.80 -19.73 9.56
CA GLU A 176 -18.74 -20.75 9.39
C GLU A 176 -18.67 -21.25 7.94
N ASP A 177 -19.82 -21.38 7.26
CA ASP A 177 -19.87 -21.78 5.87
C ASP A 177 -19.35 -20.71 4.91
N ASP A 178 -19.50 -19.43 5.23
CA ASP A 178 -18.87 -18.33 4.48
C ASP A 178 -17.34 -18.43 4.58
N CYS A 179 -16.82 -18.67 5.78
CA CYS A 179 -15.39 -18.84 5.99
C CYS A 179 -14.84 -20.06 5.22
N LYS A 180 -15.55 -21.19 5.24
CA LYS A 180 -15.16 -22.38 4.47
C LYS A 180 -15.12 -22.10 2.98
N ARG A 181 -16.19 -21.49 2.43
CA ARG A 181 -16.24 -21.13 1.00
C ARG A 181 -15.11 -20.19 0.60
N LEU A 182 -14.77 -19.22 1.48
CA LEU A 182 -13.67 -18.31 1.23
C LEU A 182 -12.33 -19.06 1.20
N ILE A 183 -12.09 -19.99 2.12
CA ILE A 183 -10.88 -20.82 2.15
C ILE A 183 -10.79 -21.70 0.90
N ASP A 184 -11.89 -22.33 0.49
CA ASP A 184 -11.92 -23.14 -0.72
C ASP A 184 -11.60 -22.29 -1.96
N PHE A 185 -12.17 -21.07 -2.03
CA PHE A 185 -11.90 -20.11 -3.09
C PHE A 185 -10.42 -19.68 -3.15
N LEU A 186 -9.74 -19.55 -2.01
CA LEU A 186 -8.30 -19.25 -1.99
C LEU A 186 -7.48 -20.31 -2.73
N GLY A 187 -7.92 -21.57 -2.71
CA GLY A 187 -7.30 -22.65 -3.48
C GLY A 187 -7.45 -22.50 -5.00
N GLU A 188 -8.40 -21.68 -5.45
CA GLU A 188 -8.61 -21.37 -6.87
C GLU A 188 -7.89 -20.08 -7.30
N LEU A 189 -7.47 -19.24 -6.34
CA LEU A 189 -6.66 -18.07 -6.59
C LEU A 189 -5.19 -18.48 -6.63
N ASP A 190 -4.49 -18.07 -7.64
CA ASP A 190 -3.05 -18.28 -7.77
C ASP A 190 -2.29 -17.17 -6.97
N LEU A 191 -2.49 -17.15 -5.64
CA LEU A 191 -1.85 -16.19 -4.76
C LEU A 191 -0.40 -16.59 -4.46
N ASP A 192 0.52 -15.62 -4.49
CA ASP A 192 1.91 -15.83 -4.07
C ASP A 192 2.04 -15.96 -2.56
N LEU A 193 1.25 -15.20 -1.82
CA LEU A 193 1.20 -15.19 -0.36
C LEU A 193 -0.24 -14.99 0.12
N ALA A 194 -0.53 -15.41 1.34
CA ALA A 194 -1.81 -15.19 2.00
C ALA A 194 -1.60 -14.77 3.46
N GLU A 195 -2.20 -13.65 3.85
CA GLU A 195 -2.25 -13.15 5.22
C GLU A 195 -3.67 -13.24 5.75
N PHE A 196 -3.83 -13.84 6.92
CA PHE A 196 -5.11 -13.98 7.59
C PHE A 196 -5.21 -13.06 8.80
N THR A 197 -6.27 -12.25 8.83
CA THR A 197 -6.64 -11.42 9.98
C THR A 197 -7.96 -11.94 10.55
N VAL A 198 -8.02 -12.13 11.87
CA VAL A 198 -9.18 -12.64 12.61
C VAL A 198 -9.63 -11.62 13.64
#